data_fe75e336187a560b1a0b7fda6cbee967
#
_entry.id   fe75e336187a560b1a0b7fda6cbee967
#
_cell.length_a   1.000
_cell.length_b   1.000
_cell.length_c   1.000
_cell.angle_alpha   90.00
_cell.angle_beta   90.00
_cell.angle_gamma   90.00
#
_symmetry.space_group_name_H-M   'P 1'
#
loop_
_entity.id
_entity.type
_entity.pdbx_description
1 polymer ?
#
loop_
_entity_poly.entity_id
_entity_poly.type
_entity_poly.pdbx_seq_one_letter_code
_entity_poly.pdbx_strand_id
1 'polypeptide(L)'
;MRLNADTLKAGIDPEQYYRAMGVEGKGKVNGNGWILAVCPLHGDSDPSLSINLKHGGFQCFGCGEKGDLIKFHSLLNRLSFADAMNDLARRFL
;
A
#
# COMPACT_ATOMS: atom_id res chain seq x y z
N MET A 1 11.65 19.45 10.63
CA MET A 1 10.69 19.52 9.51
C MET A 1 9.46 18.70 9.85
N ARG A 2 8.29 19.27 9.61
CA ARG A 2 7.04 18.57 9.92
C ARG A 2 6.69 17.59 8.80
N LEU A 3 6.50 16.34 9.17
CA LEU A 3 6.12 15.29 8.22
C LEU A 3 4.63 15.41 7.91
N ASN A 4 4.27 15.43 6.62
CA ASN A 4 2.87 15.38 6.21
C ASN A 4 2.65 14.23 5.22
N ALA A 5 1.38 13.81 5.10
CA ALA A 5 1.01 12.64 4.32
C ALA A 5 1.35 12.78 2.83
N ASP A 6 1.12 13.96 2.26
CA ASP A 6 1.34 14.17 0.83
C ASP A 6 2.82 14.13 0.48
N THR A 7 3.65 14.79 1.28
CA THR A 7 5.10 14.80 1.09
C THR A 7 5.66 13.39 1.25
N LEU A 8 5.19 12.67 2.26
CA LEU A 8 5.63 11.30 2.52
C LEU A 8 5.29 10.38 1.34
N LYS A 9 4.06 10.44 0.87
CA LYS A 9 3.63 9.60 -0.26
C LYS A 9 4.39 9.94 -1.54
N ALA A 10 4.67 11.22 -1.77
CA ALA A 10 5.42 11.64 -2.94
C ALA A 10 6.86 11.12 -2.94
N GLY A 11 7.43 10.87 -1.76
CA GLY A 11 8.79 10.37 -1.61
C GLY A 11 8.94 8.86 -1.64
N ILE A 12 7.84 8.12 -1.70
CA ILE A 12 7.86 6.65 -1.67
C ILE A 12 7.37 6.12 -3.01
N ASP A 13 8.19 5.26 -3.65
CA ASP A 13 7.77 4.55 -4.85
C ASP A 13 6.78 3.44 -4.47
N PRO A 14 5.53 3.51 -4.95
CA PRO A 14 4.51 2.51 -4.58
C PRO A 14 4.89 1.08 -4.94
N GLU A 15 5.47 0.86 -6.11
CA GLU A 15 5.88 -0.49 -6.52
C GLU A 15 6.92 -1.05 -5.57
N GLN A 16 7.92 -0.26 -5.23
CA GLN A 16 8.97 -0.67 -4.30
C GLN A 16 8.39 -0.93 -2.91
N TYR A 17 7.47 -0.09 -2.47
CA TYR A 17 6.83 -0.25 -1.18
C TYR A 17 6.06 -1.57 -1.09
N TYR A 18 5.17 -1.82 -2.04
CA TYR A 18 4.36 -3.04 -2.00
C TYR A 18 5.20 -4.30 -2.12
N ARG A 19 6.24 -4.25 -2.94
CA ARG A 19 7.18 -5.36 -3.05
C ARG A 19 7.89 -5.63 -1.73
N ALA A 20 8.32 -4.57 -1.03
CA ALA A 20 8.97 -4.70 0.27
C ALA A 20 8.03 -5.27 1.32
N MET A 21 6.72 -5.03 1.20
CA MET A 21 5.71 -5.57 2.11
C MET A 21 5.27 -6.99 1.72
N GLY A 22 5.88 -7.59 0.70
CA GLY A 22 5.53 -8.93 0.28
C GLY A 22 4.29 -9.02 -0.60
N VAL A 23 3.82 -7.90 -1.12
CA VAL A 23 2.65 -7.86 -2.01
C VAL A 23 3.13 -7.89 -3.45
N GLU A 24 2.89 -9.00 -4.14
CA GLU A 24 3.28 -9.16 -5.54
C GLU A 24 2.07 -9.08 -6.45
N GLY A 25 2.20 -8.29 -7.52
CA GLY A 25 1.16 -8.19 -8.52
C GLY A 25 1.03 -9.46 -9.32
N LYS A 26 -0.22 -9.79 -9.68
CA LYS A 26 -0.55 -10.93 -10.53
C LYS A 26 -1.10 -10.41 -11.85
N GLY A 27 -0.46 -10.80 -12.96
CA GLY A 27 -0.87 -10.37 -14.28
C GLY A 27 -0.26 -9.03 -14.67
N LYS A 28 -1.00 -8.23 -15.43
CA LYS A 28 -0.49 -6.99 -16.01
C LYS A 28 -1.08 -5.78 -15.34
N VAL A 29 -0.26 -4.72 -15.23
CA VAL A 29 -0.71 -3.40 -14.78
C VAL A 29 -1.59 -2.78 -15.88
N ASN A 30 -2.75 -2.25 -15.49
CA ASN A 30 -3.60 -1.55 -16.45
C ASN A 30 -3.09 -0.13 -16.75
N GLY A 31 -3.75 0.59 -17.66
CA GLY A 31 -3.32 1.94 -18.07
C GLY A 31 -3.32 2.97 -16.95
N ASN A 32 -4.08 2.74 -15.89
CA ASN A 32 -4.18 3.64 -14.74
C ASN A 32 -3.24 3.26 -13.58
N GLY A 33 -2.47 2.19 -13.74
CA GLY A 33 -1.51 1.76 -12.73
C GLY A 33 -2.01 0.71 -11.76
N TRP A 34 -3.23 0.18 -11.97
CA TRP A 34 -3.79 -0.85 -11.09
C TRP A 34 -3.33 -2.24 -11.47
N ILE A 35 -3.03 -3.06 -10.47
CA ILE A 35 -2.69 -4.47 -10.64
C ILE A 35 -3.32 -5.27 -9.50
N LEU A 36 -3.75 -6.49 -9.81
CA LEU A 36 -4.29 -7.40 -8.81
C LEU A 36 -3.19 -8.06 -8.00
N ALA A 37 -3.47 -8.38 -6.75
CA ALA A 37 -2.54 -9.05 -5.85
C ALA A 37 -3.30 -9.85 -4.80
N VAL A 38 -2.61 -10.75 -4.11
CA VAL A 38 -3.17 -11.45 -2.95
C VAL A 38 -3.10 -10.50 -1.75
N CYS A 39 -4.23 -10.35 -1.06
CA CYS A 39 -4.32 -9.42 0.07
C CYS A 39 -3.73 -10.05 1.34
N PRO A 40 -2.70 -9.45 1.94
CA PRO A 40 -2.14 -9.97 3.19
C PRO A 40 -2.97 -9.58 4.42
N LEU A 41 -3.96 -8.69 4.26
CA LEU A 41 -4.73 -8.18 5.40
C LEU A 41 -5.72 -9.20 5.95
N HIS A 42 -6.19 -10.13 5.11
CA HIS A 42 -7.16 -11.15 5.56
C HIS A 42 -6.76 -12.58 5.19
N GLY A 43 -5.53 -12.79 4.73
CA GLY A 43 -5.00 -14.13 4.50
C GLY A 43 -5.66 -14.92 3.37
N ASP A 44 -6.35 -14.23 2.46
CA ASP A 44 -6.99 -14.86 1.32
C ASP A 44 -5.94 -15.29 0.30
N SER A 45 -6.12 -16.47 -0.31
CA SER A 45 -5.22 -16.96 -1.35
C SER A 45 -5.61 -16.48 -2.75
N ASP A 46 -6.84 -15.99 -2.92
CA ASP A 46 -7.31 -15.47 -4.19
C ASP A 46 -6.88 -14.01 -4.38
N PRO A 47 -6.55 -13.57 -5.61
CA PRO A 47 -6.16 -12.18 -5.83
C PRO A 47 -7.38 -11.25 -5.76
N SER A 48 -7.66 -10.76 -4.56
CA SER A 48 -8.79 -9.86 -4.28
C SER A 48 -8.35 -8.42 -3.99
N LEU A 49 -7.04 -8.18 -3.89
CA LEU A 49 -6.49 -6.85 -3.64
C LEU A 49 -6.11 -6.19 -4.96
N SER A 50 -6.48 -4.93 -5.11
CA SER A 50 -6.02 -4.09 -6.22
C SER A 50 -5.11 -3.01 -5.64
N ILE A 51 -3.89 -2.90 -6.16
CA ILE A 51 -2.95 -1.86 -5.73
C ILE A 51 -2.59 -0.97 -6.92
N ASN A 52 -2.33 0.30 -6.64
CA ASN A 52 -1.98 1.25 -7.69
C ASN A 52 -0.48 1.56 -7.61
N LEU A 53 0.24 1.25 -8.68
CA LEU A 53 1.68 1.43 -8.72
C LEU A 53 2.11 2.86 -9.07
N LYS A 54 1.15 3.74 -9.39
CA LYS A 54 1.42 5.15 -9.65
C LYS A 54 1.27 6.01 -8.40
N HIS A 55 0.15 5.86 -7.67
CA HIS A 55 -0.12 6.69 -6.50
C HIS A 55 -0.16 5.95 -5.17
N GLY A 56 -0.03 4.62 -5.18
CA GLY A 56 0.06 3.83 -3.96
C GLY A 56 -1.26 3.47 -3.31
N GLY A 57 -2.39 3.85 -3.90
CA GLY A 57 -3.70 3.50 -3.37
C GLY A 57 -3.97 2.02 -3.44
N PHE A 58 -4.94 1.54 -2.64
CA PHE A 58 -5.32 0.14 -2.64
C PHE A 58 -6.82 -0.01 -2.44
N GLN A 59 -7.34 -1.12 -2.90
CA GLN A 59 -8.73 -1.51 -2.65
C GLN A 59 -8.78 -3.04 -2.58
N CYS A 60 -9.28 -3.58 -1.48
CA CYS A 60 -9.43 -5.02 -1.33
C CYS A 60 -10.90 -5.39 -1.41
N PHE A 61 -11.27 -6.17 -2.42
CA PHE A 61 -12.66 -6.60 -2.61
C PHE A 61 -13.03 -7.74 -1.66
N GLY A 62 -12.04 -8.42 -1.06
CA GLY A 62 -12.27 -9.50 -0.12
C GLY A 62 -12.62 -9.02 1.28
N CYS A 63 -11.92 -8.00 1.78
CA CYS A 63 -12.17 -7.47 3.13
C CYS A 63 -12.81 -6.09 3.15
N GLY A 64 -13.01 -5.45 1.98
CA GLY A 64 -13.68 -4.17 1.89
C GLY A 64 -12.81 -2.95 2.25
N GLU A 65 -11.55 -3.16 2.59
CA GLU A 65 -10.65 -2.07 2.95
C GLU A 65 -10.14 -1.35 1.70
N LYS A 66 -10.00 -0.03 1.82
CA LYS A 66 -9.46 0.81 0.74
C LYS A 66 -8.82 2.05 1.34
N GLY A 67 -7.93 2.68 0.58
CA GLY A 67 -7.28 3.90 1.01
C GLY A 67 -5.96 4.13 0.30
N ASP A 68 -5.09 4.89 0.94
CA ASP A 68 -3.76 5.18 0.40
C ASP A 68 -2.71 4.23 1.00
N LEU A 69 -1.47 4.42 0.57
CA LEU A 69 -0.34 3.64 1.01
C LEU A 69 -0.12 3.73 2.54
N ILE A 70 -0.39 4.88 3.13
CA ILE A 70 -0.24 5.07 4.58
C ILE A 70 -1.29 4.23 5.32
N LYS A 71 -2.53 4.25 4.84
CA LYS A 71 -3.59 3.43 5.44
C LYS A 71 -3.28 1.95 5.31
N PHE A 72 -2.77 1.52 4.15
CA PHE A 72 -2.36 0.13 3.96
C PHE A 72 -1.31 -0.27 5.00
N HIS A 73 -0.30 0.58 5.19
CA HIS A 73 0.77 0.31 6.16
C HIS A 73 0.25 0.25 7.60
N SER A 74 -0.68 1.15 7.92
CA SER A 74 -1.35 1.17 9.22
C SER A 74 -2.09 -0.13 9.49
N LEU A 75 -2.88 -0.61 8.52
CA LEU A 75 -3.64 -1.85 8.66
C LEU A 75 -2.73 -3.08 8.74
N LEU A 76 -1.73 -3.14 7.87
CA LEU A 76 -0.84 -4.29 7.79
C LEU A 76 -0.03 -4.49 9.07
N ASN A 77 0.42 -3.41 9.68
CA ASN A 77 1.30 -3.45 10.85
C ASN A 77 0.58 -3.08 12.16
N ARG A 78 -0.73 -2.86 12.10
CA ARG A 78 -1.55 -2.51 13.28
C ARG A 78 -1.02 -1.26 13.99
N LEU A 79 -0.73 -0.22 13.21
CA LEU A 79 -0.21 1.06 13.71
C LEU A 79 -1.28 2.13 13.59
N SER A 80 -1.19 3.16 14.43
CA SER A 80 -1.96 4.37 14.22
C SER A 80 -1.49 5.04 12.92
N PHE A 81 -2.29 5.97 12.38
CA PHE A 81 -1.90 6.68 11.17
C PHE A 81 -0.59 7.44 11.37
N ALA A 82 -0.43 8.10 12.52
CA ALA A 82 0.81 8.83 12.83
C ALA A 82 2.01 7.89 12.93
N ASP A 83 1.85 6.75 13.60
CA ASP A 83 2.93 5.79 13.74
C ASP A 83 3.28 5.14 12.40
N ALA A 84 2.29 4.91 11.56
CA ALA A 84 2.51 4.39 10.21
C ALA A 84 3.34 5.38 9.39
N MET A 85 3.03 6.68 9.47
CA MET A 85 3.79 7.71 8.77
C MET A 85 5.25 7.73 9.23
N ASN A 86 5.48 7.68 10.54
CA ASN A 86 6.84 7.69 11.09
C ASN A 86 7.62 6.45 10.66
N ASP A 87 6.97 5.29 10.67
CA ASP A 87 7.61 4.04 10.25
C ASP A 87 7.98 4.06 8.77
N LEU A 88 7.07 4.56 7.92
CA LEU A 88 7.34 4.69 6.49
C LEU A 88 8.49 5.66 6.21
N ALA A 89 8.54 6.79 6.90
CA ALA A 89 9.62 7.76 6.75
C ALA A 89 10.96 7.12 7.12
N ARG A 90 10.99 6.36 8.21
CA ARG A 90 12.21 5.70 8.67
C ARG A 90 12.70 4.63 7.70
N ARG A 91 11.77 3.89 7.06
CA ARG A 91 12.13 2.77 6.18
C ARG A 91 12.42 3.19 4.74
N PHE A 92 11.74 4.22 4.23
CA PHE A 92 11.76 4.53 2.80
C PHE A 92 12.30 5.91 2.46
N LEU A 93 12.55 6.76 3.44
CA LEU A 93 13.08 8.12 3.18
C LEU A 93 14.51 8.35 3.73
#